data_643989d9d15b78f93e4fa72103aaa892
#
_entry.id   643989d9d15b78f93e4fa72103aaa892
#
_cell.length_a   1.000
_cell.length_b   1.000
_cell.length_c   1.000
_cell.angle_alpha   90.00
_cell.angle_beta   90.00
_cell.angle_gamma   90.00
#
_symmetry.space_group_name_H-M   'P 1'
#
loop_
_entity.id
_entity.type
_entity.pdbx_description
1 polymer ?
#
loop_
_entity_poly.entity_id
_entity_poly.type
_entity_poly.pdbx_seq_one_letter_code
_entity_poly.pdbx_strand_id
1 'polypeptide(L)'
;AFLLIAIIILFMPEYYKLVYPDLQQTDSTFVTTDTSAYSKKETEAPVVLEELENNEKDDVLSFNVETNLYKASISNKNGGSFTFFELNNFALNDSELVNLINEKNAGNLGVSFRSVDGDIINLATGWKSDNRFDVGVFTSTKTVNFYKDIGGKSIQKSLTFHPNRYVVDITIDLSDISDMVSQNTASAYWPGGLPLTEPNQKDELTYYSAVIYQGDEKYSPKTKPAGQVSPERMLYPTDWVGVRTKYFFSALIPDEKAPGAEVLAVEEGDSKSFSVGLLFNTLSPFKTALYLGPLEYNRIKNLGNNLDQIMNFGWAFIRPISKGVH
;
A
#
# COMPACT_ATOMS: atom_id res chain seq x y z
N ALA A 1 -17.56 43.71 -1.32
CA ALA A 1 -17.19 42.32 -0.97
C ALA A 1 -17.43 42.02 0.50
N PHE A 2 -16.89 42.80 1.46
CA PHE A 2 -17.01 42.54 2.91
C PHE A 2 -18.45 42.57 3.42
N LEU A 3 -19.32 43.45 2.91
CA LEU A 3 -20.71 43.54 3.32
C LEU A 3 -21.51 42.27 2.94
N LEU A 4 -21.22 41.67 1.81
CA LEU A 4 -21.87 40.46 1.32
C LEU A 4 -21.45 39.20 2.18
N ILE A 5 -20.18 39.16 2.57
CA ILE A 5 -19.66 38.10 3.47
C ILE A 5 -20.30 38.22 4.86
N ALA A 6 -20.43 39.43 5.40
CA ALA A 6 -21.10 39.68 6.68
C ALA A 6 -22.59 39.26 6.66
N ILE A 7 -23.30 39.48 5.57
CA ILE A 7 -24.69 39.04 5.39
C ILE A 7 -24.77 37.51 5.36
N ILE A 8 -23.87 36.83 4.63
CA ILE A 8 -23.83 35.34 4.58
C ILE A 8 -23.59 34.75 5.96
N ILE A 9 -22.64 35.30 6.72
CA ILE A 9 -22.34 34.82 8.09
C ILE A 9 -23.55 35.06 9.01
N LEU A 10 -24.27 36.16 8.88
CA LEU A 10 -25.42 36.46 9.71
C LEU A 10 -26.62 35.53 9.46
N PHE A 11 -26.82 35.06 8.22
CA PHE A 11 -27.92 34.17 7.87
C PHE A 11 -27.53 32.67 7.92
N MET A 12 -26.27 32.34 8.12
CA MET A 12 -25.77 30.96 8.18
C MET A 12 -26.45 30.13 9.30
N PRO A 13 -26.67 30.63 10.53
CA PRO A 13 -27.37 29.89 11.58
C PRO A 13 -28.81 29.53 11.23
N GLU A 14 -29.55 30.44 10.58
CA GLU A 14 -30.92 30.22 10.14
C GLU A 14 -31.01 29.21 8.99
N TYR A 15 -30.05 29.27 8.07
CA TYR A 15 -29.91 28.30 6.98
C TYR A 15 -29.63 26.89 7.50
N TYR A 16 -28.73 26.71 8.49
CA TYR A 16 -28.46 25.41 9.12
C TYR A 16 -29.69 24.83 9.83
N LYS A 17 -30.50 25.64 10.50
CA LYS A 17 -31.75 25.19 11.11
C LYS A 17 -32.76 24.67 10.08
N LEU A 18 -32.78 25.28 8.89
CA LEU A 18 -33.72 24.92 7.82
C LEU A 18 -33.29 23.64 7.08
N VAL A 19 -31.97 23.44 6.89
CA VAL A 19 -31.44 22.33 6.08
C VAL A 19 -31.19 21.08 6.92
N TYR A 20 -30.96 21.24 8.24
CA TYR A 20 -30.67 20.13 9.17
C TYR A 20 -31.56 20.23 10.44
N PRO A 21 -32.86 19.96 10.33
CA PRO A 21 -33.80 20.10 11.48
C PRO A 21 -33.55 19.11 12.63
N ASP A 22 -32.89 17.98 12.39
CA ASP A 22 -32.70 16.90 13.36
C ASP A 22 -31.47 17.06 14.28
N LEU A 23 -30.76 18.19 14.26
CA LEU A 23 -29.60 18.43 15.13
C LEU A 23 -29.93 19.26 16.39
N GLN A 24 -31.22 19.53 16.70
CA GLN A 24 -31.61 20.20 17.92
C GLN A 24 -32.51 19.28 18.74
N GLN A 25 -31.90 18.51 19.65
CA GLN A 25 -32.40 18.29 21.04
C GLN A 25 -31.56 17.24 21.73
N THR A 26 -30.59 17.66 22.53
CA THR A 26 -30.31 16.96 23.80
C THR A 26 -29.99 18.02 24.84
N ASP A 27 -31.06 18.42 25.53
CA ASP A 27 -30.96 19.17 26.77
C ASP A 27 -30.34 18.27 27.86
N SER A 28 -29.37 18.84 28.52
CA SER A 28 -28.67 18.30 29.68
C SER A 28 -29.63 18.27 30.89
N THR A 29 -30.04 17.07 31.30
CA THR A 29 -30.49 16.82 32.67
C THR A 29 -29.68 15.69 33.28
N PHE A 30 -28.83 16.06 34.23
CA PHE A 30 -28.16 15.12 35.13
C PHE A 30 -29.21 14.38 35.96
N VAL A 31 -29.32 13.07 35.78
CA VAL A 31 -29.90 12.17 36.76
C VAL A 31 -28.84 11.13 37.11
N THR A 32 -28.34 11.26 38.33
CA THR A 32 -27.56 10.23 38.99
C THR A 32 -28.46 9.05 39.32
N THR A 33 -28.19 7.90 38.73
CA THR A 33 -28.67 6.63 39.29
C THR A 33 -27.56 5.59 39.12
N ASP A 34 -27.07 5.14 40.26
CA ASP A 34 -26.25 3.93 40.36
C ASP A 34 -26.95 2.77 39.69
N THR A 35 -26.26 2.04 38.85
CA THR A 35 -26.25 0.58 38.86
C THR A 35 -25.19 0.06 37.86
N SER A 36 -24.24 -0.68 38.39
CA SER A 36 -23.31 -1.60 37.80
C SER A 36 -23.87 -2.39 36.62
N ALA A 37 -23.15 -2.45 35.56
CA ALA A 37 -23.04 -3.42 34.47
C ALA A 37 -23.13 -2.80 33.08
N TYR A 38 -22.09 -2.07 32.68
CA TYR A 38 -21.75 -1.97 31.25
C TYR A 38 -20.29 -2.38 31.05
N SER A 39 -20.18 -3.51 30.41
CA SER A 39 -18.96 -4.06 29.84
C SER A 39 -18.10 -2.94 29.23
N LYS A 40 -16.91 -2.81 29.75
CA LYS A 40 -15.81 -2.02 29.24
C LYS A 40 -15.60 -2.41 27.77
N LYS A 41 -15.97 -1.54 26.86
CA LYS A 41 -15.59 -1.68 25.47
C LYS A 41 -14.07 -1.54 25.46
N GLU A 42 -13.40 -2.66 25.42
CA GLU A 42 -11.96 -2.72 25.23
C GLU A 42 -11.64 -1.97 23.93
N THR A 43 -10.90 -0.90 24.09
CA THR A 43 -10.16 -0.31 22.99
C THR A 43 -9.20 -1.40 22.56
N GLU A 44 -9.46 -2.01 21.40
CA GLU A 44 -8.55 -3.00 20.81
C GLU A 44 -7.19 -2.34 20.73
N ALA A 45 -6.25 -2.87 21.50
CA ALA A 45 -4.83 -2.57 21.39
C ALA A 45 -4.40 -2.84 19.93
N PRO A 46 -3.34 -2.16 19.43
CA PRO A 46 -2.84 -2.43 18.09
C PRO A 46 -2.61 -3.93 17.97
N VAL A 47 -3.30 -4.56 17.03
CA VAL A 47 -3.17 -5.99 16.77
C VAL A 47 -1.73 -6.22 16.36
N VAL A 48 -0.92 -6.69 17.29
CA VAL A 48 0.32 -7.40 16.99
C VAL A 48 -0.15 -8.59 16.18
N LEU A 49 0.22 -8.62 14.89
CA LEU A 49 -0.05 -9.73 14.00
C LEU A 49 0.60 -10.96 14.65
N GLU A 50 -0.16 -11.78 15.36
CA GLU A 50 0.30 -13.09 15.78
C GLU A 50 0.50 -13.88 14.50
N GLU A 51 1.78 -14.06 14.13
CA GLU A 51 2.18 -15.10 13.20
C GLU A 51 1.69 -16.41 13.80
N LEU A 52 0.82 -17.12 13.09
CA LEU A 52 0.65 -18.55 13.34
C LEU A 52 2.00 -19.18 13.01
N GLU A 53 2.85 -19.27 14.03
CA GLU A 53 4.12 -20.01 13.97
C GLU A 53 3.81 -21.48 13.70
N ASN A 54 3.74 -21.84 12.44
CA ASN A 54 4.04 -23.19 12.06
C ASN A 54 5.56 -23.36 12.25
N ASN A 55 5.96 -24.14 13.24
CA ASN A 55 7.34 -24.52 13.56
C ASN A 55 8.01 -25.39 12.48
N GLU A 56 7.62 -25.30 11.22
CA GLU A 56 8.40 -25.79 10.11
C GLU A 56 9.51 -24.75 9.83
N LYS A 57 10.77 -25.15 9.97
CA LYS A 57 11.90 -24.40 9.44
C LYS A 57 11.69 -24.30 7.93
N ASP A 58 11.06 -23.20 7.50
CA ASP A 58 10.95 -22.89 6.08
C ASP A 58 12.36 -22.76 5.51
N ASP A 59 12.71 -23.62 4.56
CA ASP A 59 13.89 -23.41 3.75
C ASP A 59 13.72 -22.11 2.99
N VAL A 60 14.49 -21.09 3.34
CA VAL A 60 14.43 -19.78 2.67
C VAL A 60 15.02 -19.93 1.28
N LEU A 61 14.16 -19.94 0.28
CA LEU A 61 14.56 -19.90 -1.12
C LEU A 61 14.86 -18.44 -1.51
N SER A 62 15.91 -18.24 -2.30
CA SER A 62 16.26 -16.94 -2.85
C SER A 62 16.41 -17.03 -4.37
N PHE A 63 15.83 -16.06 -5.07
CA PHE A 63 15.87 -15.94 -6.53
C PHE A 63 16.47 -14.58 -6.89
N ASN A 64 17.50 -14.59 -7.73
CA ASN A 64 18.11 -13.37 -8.23
C ASN A 64 17.60 -13.03 -9.62
N VAL A 65 17.23 -11.79 -9.80
CA VAL A 65 16.71 -11.22 -11.03
C VAL A 65 17.61 -10.07 -11.44
N GLU A 66 18.20 -10.14 -12.63
CA GLU A 66 19.05 -9.07 -13.17
C GLU A 66 18.51 -8.62 -14.53
N THR A 67 18.30 -7.31 -14.67
CA THR A 67 17.79 -6.66 -15.87
C THR A 67 18.71 -5.51 -16.28
N ASN A 68 18.42 -4.86 -17.40
CA ASN A 68 19.13 -3.63 -17.77
C ASN A 68 18.86 -2.46 -16.82
N LEU A 69 17.78 -2.50 -16.05
CA LEU A 69 17.31 -1.39 -15.22
C LEU A 69 17.59 -1.58 -13.73
N TYR A 70 17.58 -2.82 -13.26
CA TYR A 70 17.72 -3.14 -11.84
C TYR A 70 18.25 -4.54 -11.62
N LYS A 71 18.77 -4.77 -10.40
CA LYS A 71 19.05 -6.07 -9.82
C LYS A 71 18.12 -6.27 -8.63
N ALA A 72 17.53 -7.43 -8.52
CA ALA A 72 16.66 -7.77 -7.42
C ALA A 72 16.92 -9.16 -6.87
N SER A 73 16.65 -9.32 -5.57
CA SER A 73 16.58 -10.63 -4.93
C SER A 73 15.21 -10.76 -4.29
N ILE A 74 14.56 -11.90 -4.51
CA ILE A 74 13.27 -12.25 -3.91
C ILE A 74 13.41 -13.53 -3.09
N SER A 75 12.71 -13.58 -1.98
CA SER A 75 12.58 -14.79 -1.15
C SER A 75 11.21 -15.43 -1.33
N ASN A 76 11.05 -16.66 -0.88
CA ASN A 76 9.74 -17.31 -0.82
C ASN A 76 8.82 -16.78 0.30
N LYS A 77 9.29 -15.90 1.19
CA LYS A 77 8.42 -15.22 2.16
C LYS A 77 7.32 -14.44 1.44
N ASN A 78 6.12 -14.44 1.98
CA ASN A 78 4.92 -13.83 1.39
C ASN A 78 4.61 -14.28 -0.05
N GLY A 79 5.15 -15.41 -0.50
CA GLY A 79 5.06 -15.84 -1.90
C GLY A 79 5.80 -14.90 -2.85
N GLY A 80 7.00 -14.45 -2.48
CA GLY A 80 7.85 -13.60 -3.31
C GLY A 80 8.04 -12.18 -2.77
N SER A 81 8.62 -12.04 -1.57
CA SER A 81 9.06 -10.73 -1.06
C SER A 81 10.41 -10.35 -1.62
N PHE A 82 10.56 -9.08 -2.00
CA PHE A 82 11.87 -8.51 -2.30
C PHE A 82 12.69 -8.37 -1.02
N THR A 83 13.92 -8.89 -1.07
CA THR A 83 14.95 -8.68 -0.05
C THR A 83 15.98 -7.63 -0.49
N PHE A 84 16.01 -7.34 -1.80
CA PHE A 84 16.91 -6.37 -2.42
C PHE A 84 16.29 -5.90 -3.75
N PHE A 85 16.43 -4.60 -4.08
CA PHE A 85 16.03 -4.03 -5.37
C PHE A 85 16.88 -2.79 -5.67
N GLU A 86 17.97 -2.98 -6.38
CA GLU A 86 18.95 -1.96 -6.72
C GLU A 86 18.76 -1.43 -8.13
N LEU A 87 18.77 -0.11 -8.27
CA LEU A 87 18.59 0.58 -9.56
C LEU A 87 19.94 0.81 -10.25
N ASN A 88 20.16 0.22 -11.43
CA ASN A 88 21.44 0.27 -12.14
C ASN A 88 21.92 1.68 -12.53
N ASN A 89 21.01 2.64 -12.69
CA ASN A 89 21.32 3.98 -13.20
C ASN A 89 21.10 5.10 -12.17
N PHE A 90 20.96 4.76 -10.89
CA PHE A 90 20.73 5.74 -9.82
C PHE A 90 21.72 5.53 -8.69
N ALA A 91 22.64 6.47 -8.55
CA ALA A 91 23.64 6.44 -7.50
C ALA A 91 23.11 7.08 -6.20
N LEU A 92 23.33 6.42 -5.09
CA LEU A 92 23.12 6.98 -3.75
C LEU A 92 24.29 7.89 -3.36
N ASN A 93 25.52 7.46 -3.72
CA ASN A 93 26.77 8.18 -3.54
C ASN A 93 27.80 7.68 -4.60
N ASP A 94 29.06 8.09 -4.49
CA ASP A 94 30.11 7.74 -5.47
C ASP A 94 30.38 6.23 -5.59
N SER A 95 29.98 5.42 -4.64
CA SER A 95 30.29 3.98 -4.57
C SER A 95 29.09 3.06 -4.47
N GLU A 96 27.89 3.59 -4.22
CA GLU A 96 26.69 2.79 -3.95
C GLU A 96 25.54 3.21 -4.87
N LEU A 97 24.79 2.23 -5.34
CA LEU A 97 23.54 2.43 -6.08
C LEU A 97 22.34 2.46 -5.12
N VAL A 98 21.25 3.05 -5.59
CA VAL A 98 20.03 3.14 -4.81
C VAL A 98 19.37 1.77 -4.70
N ASN A 99 19.25 1.27 -3.47
CA ASN A 99 18.43 0.10 -3.13
C ASN A 99 17.09 0.56 -2.53
N LEU A 100 15.97 0.14 -3.12
CA LEU A 100 14.62 0.52 -2.69
C LEU A 100 14.03 -0.40 -1.61
N ILE A 101 14.79 -1.38 -1.13
CA ILE A 101 14.39 -2.30 -0.05
C ILE A 101 15.25 -2.06 1.19
N ASN A 102 14.61 -1.99 2.34
CA ASN A 102 15.24 -1.90 3.65
C ASN A 102 14.43 -2.69 4.71
N GLU A 103 14.81 -2.59 5.97
CA GLU A 103 14.13 -3.30 7.06
C GLU A 103 12.66 -2.87 7.23
N LYS A 104 12.32 -1.59 6.95
CA LYS A 104 10.95 -1.07 7.12
C LYS A 104 9.95 -1.67 6.12
N ASN A 105 10.39 -1.92 4.90
CA ASN A 105 9.57 -2.56 3.86
C ASN A 105 9.93 -4.04 3.63
N ALA A 106 10.65 -4.65 4.56
CA ALA A 106 10.83 -6.10 4.59
C ALA A 106 9.47 -6.80 4.72
N GLY A 107 9.34 -7.99 4.14
CA GLY A 107 8.05 -8.68 4.08
C GLY A 107 7.03 -8.03 3.12
N ASN A 108 7.52 -7.28 2.14
CA ASN A 108 6.69 -6.65 1.10
C ASN A 108 5.95 -7.68 0.23
N LEU A 109 4.98 -7.17 -0.53
CA LEU A 109 4.06 -7.98 -1.32
C LEU A 109 3.32 -9.03 -0.49
N GLY A 110 3.02 -8.72 0.77
CA GLY A 110 2.28 -9.59 1.67
C GLY A 110 0.81 -9.73 1.26
N VAL A 111 0.21 -10.84 1.68
CA VAL A 111 -1.21 -11.11 1.53
C VAL A 111 -1.78 -11.47 2.89
N SER A 112 -2.89 -10.84 3.25
CA SER A 112 -3.61 -11.14 4.49
C SER A 112 -5.11 -11.12 4.25
N PHE A 113 -5.85 -11.83 5.11
CA PHE A 113 -7.30 -11.83 5.10
C PHE A 113 -7.85 -12.07 6.51
N ARG A 114 -9.12 -11.76 6.72
CA ARG A 114 -9.83 -12.19 7.92
C ARG A 114 -10.50 -13.53 7.63
N SER A 115 -10.30 -14.52 8.51
CA SER A 115 -10.98 -15.81 8.41
C SER A 115 -12.46 -15.69 8.74
N VAL A 116 -13.25 -16.69 8.40
CA VAL A 116 -14.68 -16.76 8.79
C VAL A 116 -14.87 -16.82 10.30
N ASP A 117 -13.86 -17.29 11.05
CA ASP A 117 -13.84 -17.33 12.52
C ASP A 117 -13.44 -15.98 13.14
N GLY A 118 -13.04 -15.00 12.32
CA GLY A 118 -12.71 -13.64 12.74
C GLY A 118 -11.22 -13.35 12.91
N ASP A 119 -10.35 -14.36 12.80
CA ASP A 119 -8.91 -14.21 12.95
C ASP A 119 -8.26 -13.51 11.74
N ILE A 120 -7.21 -12.73 11.98
CA ILE A 120 -6.40 -12.16 10.90
C ILE A 120 -5.32 -13.18 10.53
N ILE A 121 -5.40 -13.68 9.31
CA ILE A 121 -4.43 -14.62 8.74
C ILE A 121 -3.47 -13.86 7.85
N ASN A 122 -2.18 -13.98 8.14
CA ASN A 122 -1.09 -13.46 7.32
C ASN A 122 -0.41 -14.62 6.59
N LEU A 123 -0.30 -14.52 5.27
CA LEU A 123 0.31 -15.56 4.44
C LEU A 123 1.83 -15.35 4.30
N ALA A 124 2.54 -15.15 5.42
CA ALA A 124 3.96 -14.80 5.42
C ALA A 124 4.89 -15.98 5.11
N THR A 125 4.58 -17.17 5.59
CA THR A 125 5.45 -18.35 5.57
C THR A 125 4.83 -19.55 4.83
N GLY A 126 5.57 -20.64 4.67
CA GLY A 126 5.07 -21.90 4.08
C GLY A 126 4.93 -21.88 2.55
N TRP A 127 5.50 -20.90 1.86
CA TRP A 127 5.49 -20.85 0.40
C TRP A 127 6.61 -21.68 -0.20
N LYS A 128 6.29 -22.44 -1.23
CA LYS A 128 7.20 -23.29 -2.01
C LYS A 128 7.29 -22.75 -3.43
N SER A 129 8.38 -23.07 -4.13
CA SER A 129 8.55 -22.77 -5.56
C SER A 129 9.42 -23.83 -6.20
N ASP A 130 9.08 -24.25 -7.42
CA ASP A 130 9.88 -25.15 -8.24
C ASP A 130 10.77 -24.41 -9.24
N ASN A 131 10.68 -23.09 -9.27
CA ASN A 131 11.45 -22.29 -10.20
C ASN A 131 12.95 -22.33 -9.84
N ARG A 132 13.77 -22.39 -10.89
CA ARG A 132 15.22 -22.17 -10.83
C ARG A 132 15.57 -21.10 -11.86
N PHE A 133 16.35 -20.12 -11.45
CA PHE A 133 16.85 -19.11 -12.36
C PHE A 133 18.35 -19.30 -12.58
N ASP A 134 18.76 -19.22 -13.84
CA ASP A 134 20.15 -19.08 -14.18
C ASP A 134 20.61 -17.65 -13.80
N VAL A 135 21.86 -17.55 -13.35
CA VAL A 135 22.48 -16.27 -13.03
C VAL A 135 22.77 -15.50 -14.33
N GLY A 136 22.38 -14.23 -14.37
CA GLY A 136 22.70 -13.33 -15.48
C GLY A 136 21.55 -12.40 -15.88
N VAL A 137 21.87 -11.44 -16.73
CA VAL A 137 20.91 -10.47 -17.28
C VAL A 137 19.96 -11.18 -18.23
N PHE A 138 18.66 -11.12 -17.96
CA PHE A 138 17.69 -11.71 -18.86
C PHE A 138 17.13 -10.68 -19.85
N THR A 139 16.89 -11.15 -21.07
CA THR A 139 16.40 -10.35 -22.20
C THR A 139 14.94 -10.65 -22.56
N SER A 140 14.34 -11.62 -21.91
CA SER A 140 12.93 -12.00 -22.07
C SER A 140 12.22 -12.02 -20.72
N THR A 141 10.91 -11.94 -20.72
CA THR A 141 10.07 -12.01 -19.51
C THR A 141 10.34 -13.30 -18.74
N LYS A 142 10.43 -13.19 -17.42
CA LYS A 142 10.62 -14.32 -16.49
C LYS A 142 9.52 -14.33 -15.44
N THR A 143 8.96 -15.51 -15.15
CA THR A 143 7.94 -15.69 -14.12
C THR A 143 8.42 -16.64 -13.04
N VAL A 144 8.22 -16.27 -11.78
CA VAL A 144 8.39 -17.13 -10.60
C VAL A 144 7.01 -17.47 -10.06
N ASN A 145 6.76 -18.75 -9.84
CA ASN A 145 5.53 -19.23 -9.23
C ASN A 145 5.79 -19.70 -7.82
N PHE A 146 4.92 -19.30 -6.92
CA PHE A 146 4.90 -19.72 -5.53
C PHE A 146 3.55 -20.36 -5.23
N TYR A 147 3.56 -21.43 -4.43
CA TYR A 147 2.36 -22.09 -3.98
C TYR A 147 2.46 -22.44 -2.50
N LYS A 148 1.32 -22.50 -1.86
CA LYS A 148 1.19 -22.85 -0.44
C LYS A 148 -0.06 -23.65 -0.22
N ASP A 149 0.06 -24.71 0.60
CA ASP A 149 -1.07 -25.56 1.00
C ASP A 149 -1.65 -25.03 2.32
N ILE A 150 -2.96 -24.88 2.36
CA ILE A 150 -3.72 -24.48 3.54
C ILE A 150 -4.91 -25.43 3.70
N GLY A 151 -4.87 -26.25 4.74
CA GLY A 151 -5.97 -27.18 5.03
C GLY A 151 -6.30 -28.15 3.87
N GLY A 152 -5.29 -28.57 3.10
CA GLY A 152 -5.44 -29.45 1.95
C GLY A 152 -5.93 -28.76 0.66
N LYS A 153 -5.99 -27.44 0.65
CA LYS A 153 -6.29 -26.58 -0.51
C LYS A 153 -5.05 -25.81 -0.91
N SER A 154 -4.87 -25.53 -2.20
CA SER A 154 -3.66 -24.89 -2.71
C SER A 154 -3.92 -23.47 -3.17
N ILE A 155 -3.10 -22.53 -2.74
CA ILE A 155 -3.10 -21.15 -3.21
C ILE A 155 -1.84 -20.88 -4.01
N GLN A 156 -1.93 -19.94 -4.94
CA GLN A 156 -0.83 -19.61 -5.84
C GLN A 156 -0.58 -18.11 -5.90
N LYS A 157 0.70 -17.75 -6.04
CA LYS A 157 1.13 -16.39 -6.37
C LYS A 157 2.24 -16.44 -7.41
N SER A 158 2.16 -15.61 -8.44
CA SER A 158 3.19 -15.50 -9.45
C SER A 158 3.68 -14.07 -9.60
N LEU A 159 4.99 -13.92 -9.82
CA LEU A 159 5.67 -12.66 -10.10
C LEU A 159 6.31 -12.75 -11.49
N THR A 160 5.93 -11.84 -12.40
CA THR A 160 6.46 -11.79 -13.76
C THR A 160 7.30 -10.53 -13.95
N PHE A 161 8.58 -10.72 -14.25
CA PHE A 161 9.59 -9.68 -14.42
C PHE A 161 9.78 -9.36 -15.89
N HIS A 162 9.94 -8.07 -16.20
CA HIS A 162 10.18 -7.55 -17.55
C HIS A 162 11.57 -6.92 -17.65
N PRO A 163 12.35 -7.23 -18.73
CA PRO A 163 13.76 -6.81 -18.81
C PRO A 163 13.94 -5.29 -18.92
N ASN A 164 12.96 -4.56 -19.47
CA ASN A 164 13.07 -3.13 -19.78
C ASN A 164 12.02 -2.27 -19.07
N ARG A 165 11.42 -2.75 -17.98
CA ARG A 165 10.36 -2.05 -17.22
C ARG A 165 10.61 -2.16 -15.73
N TYR A 166 10.36 -1.06 -15.00
CA TYR A 166 10.30 -1.08 -13.53
C TYR A 166 8.95 -1.58 -13.02
N VAL A 167 8.41 -2.60 -13.68
CA VAL A 167 7.10 -3.19 -13.38
C VAL A 167 7.27 -4.68 -13.20
N VAL A 168 6.63 -5.22 -12.17
CA VAL A 168 6.50 -6.65 -11.92
C VAL A 168 5.02 -6.97 -11.89
N ASP A 169 4.55 -7.79 -12.83
CA ASP A 169 3.16 -8.23 -12.81
C ASP A 169 2.98 -9.32 -11.75
N ILE A 170 1.89 -9.24 -11.02
CA ILE A 170 1.59 -10.13 -9.88
C ILE A 170 0.22 -10.72 -10.09
N THR A 171 0.12 -12.04 -9.96
CA THR A 171 -1.17 -12.74 -9.89
C THR A 171 -1.25 -13.45 -8.55
N ILE A 172 -2.36 -13.27 -7.84
CA ILE A 172 -2.65 -13.91 -6.54
C ILE A 172 -3.94 -14.70 -6.71
N ASP A 173 -3.88 -16.00 -6.51
CA ASP A 173 -5.03 -16.88 -6.59
C ASP A 173 -5.29 -17.54 -5.23
N LEU A 174 -6.38 -17.11 -4.59
CA LEU A 174 -6.89 -17.64 -3.32
C LEU A 174 -8.25 -18.34 -3.51
N SER A 175 -8.66 -18.63 -4.76
CA SER A 175 -10.00 -19.12 -5.07
C SER A 175 -10.34 -20.43 -4.34
N ASP A 176 -9.37 -21.32 -4.19
CA ASP A 176 -9.56 -22.59 -3.51
C ASP A 176 -9.88 -22.45 -2.00
N ILE A 177 -9.45 -21.36 -1.37
CA ILE A 177 -9.68 -21.08 0.06
C ILE A 177 -10.74 -20.01 0.28
N SER A 178 -11.46 -19.57 -0.75
CA SER A 178 -12.43 -18.46 -0.65
C SER A 178 -13.51 -18.68 0.41
N ASP A 179 -13.90 -19.93 0.70
CA ASP A 179 -14.82 -20.31 1.77
C ASP A 179 -14.26 -20.12 3.19
N MET A 180 -12.94 -20.02 3.34
CA MET A 180 -12.26 -19.70 4.61
C MET A 180 -12.13 -18.19 4.82
N VAL A 181 -12.35 -17.37 3.79
CA VAL A 181 -12.13 -15.92 3.79
C VAL A 181 -13.42 -15.17 4.08
N SER A 182 -13.46 -14.40 5.16
CA SER A 182 -14.61 -13.58 5.51
C SER A 182 -14.93 -12.57 4.40
N GLN A 183 -16.19 -12.54 3.97
CA GLN A 183 -16.67 -11.67 2.89
C GLN A 183 -15.92 -11.83 1.56
N ASN A 184 -15.23 -12.93 1.35
CA ASN A 184 -14.37 -13.18 0.18
C ASN A 184 -13.40 -12.03 -0.13
N THR A 185 -12.89 -11.35 0.91
CA THR A 185 -12.04 -10.17 0.75
C THR A 185 -10.69 -10.38 1.41
N ALA A 186 -9.61 -10.22 0.64
CA ALA A 186 -8.23 -10.23 1.10
C ALA A 186 -7.55 -8.89 0.77
N SER A 187 -6.37 -8.68 1.33
CA SER A 187 -5.52 -7.51 1.10
C SER A 187 -4.16 -7.94 0.58
N ALA A 188 -3.70 -7.28 -0.49
CA ALA A 188 -2.33 -7.35 -0.99
C ALA A 188 -1.64 -6.04 -0.62
N TYR A 189 -0.52 -6.08 0.12
CA TYR A 189 0.02 -4.89 0.74
C TYR A 189 1.53 -4.70 0.52
N TRP A 190 1.95 -3.43 0.56
CA TRP A 190 3.33 -2.97 0.60
C TRP A 190 3.56 -2.24 1.93
N PRO A 191 4.35 -2.80 2.87
CA PRO A 191 4.60 -2.21 4.18
C PRO A 191 5.74 -1.19 4.14
N GLY A 192 5.78 -0.29 5.11
CA GLY A 192 6.95 0.53 5.46
C GLY A 192 7.41 1.55 4.43
N GLY A 193 6.76 1.61 3.26
CA GLY A 193 7.04 2.59 2.21
C GLY A 193 8.34 2.36 1.44
N LEU A 194 9.14 3.40 1.30
CA LEU A 194 10.43 3.40 0.59
C LEU A 194 11.54 3.97 1.48
N PRO A 195 12.80 3.56 1.32
CA PRO A 195 13.92 4.21 1.99
C PRO A 195 14.10 5.66 1.51
N LEU A 196 14.55 6.52 2.42
CA LEU A 196 15.00 7.86 2.06
C LEU A 196 16.41 7.76 1.47
N THR A 197 16.65 8.48 0.38
CA THR A 197 17.87 8.38 -0.42
C THR A 197 18.70 9.66 -0.44
N GLU A 198 18.14 10.77 0.06
CA GLU A 198 18.82 12.05 0.07
C GLU A 198 19.60 12.27 1.36
N PRO A 199 20.79 12.90 1.30
CA PRO A 199 21.52 13.32 2.49
C PRO A 199 20.69 14.28 3.36
N ASN A 200 19.89 15.15 2.75
CA ASN A 200 18.95 16.03 3.44
C ASN A 200 17.60 15.34 3.64
N GLN A 201 17.54 14.43 4.61
CA GLN A 201 16.32 13.68 4.92
C GLN A 201 15.13 14.58 5.29
N LYS A 202 15.35 15.75 5.92
CA LYS A 202 14.26 16.68 6.26
C LYS A 202 13.56 17.24 5.03
N ASP A 203 14.31 17.55 3.97
CA ASP A 203 13.74 17.97 2.72
C ASP A 203 12.99 16.82 2.03
N GLU A 204 13.59 15.63 1.98
CA GLU A 204 12.96 14.45 1.37
C GLU A 204 11.65 14.05 2.08
N LEU A 205 11.59 14.14 3.41
CA LEU A 205 10.38 13.87 4.21
C LEU A 205 9.20 14.80 3.87
N THR A 206 9.44 15.95 3.25
CA THR A 206 8.35 16.84 2.78
C THR A 206 7.60 16.25 1.56
N TYR A 207 8.28 15.39 0.80
CA TYR A 207 7.72 14.69 -0.35
C TYR A 207 7.25 13.28 -0.02
N TYR A 208 7.69 12.72 1.12
CA TYR A 208 7.40 11.36 1.53
C TYR A 208 5.94 11.21 1.95
N SER A 209 5.17 10.48 1.16
CA SER A 209 3.73 10.32 1.39
C SER A 209 3.19 9.04 0.77
N ALA A 210 2.14 8.49 1.40
CA ALA A 210 1.27 7.53 0.75
C ALA A 210 0.19 8.24 -0.06
N VAL A 211 -0.27 7.61 -1.14
CA VAL A 211 -1.37 8.09 -1.97
C VAL A 211 -2.26 6.92 -2.35
N ILE A 212 -3.57 7.12 -2.21
CA ILE A 212 -4.62 6.28 -2.78
C ILE A 212 -5.27 7.10 -3.89
N TYR A 213 -5.40 6.54 -5.09
CA TYR A 213 -6.10 7.15 -6.21
C TYR A 213 -7.39 6.38 -6.49
N GLN A 214 -8.51 7.06 -6.30
CA GLN A 214 -9.85 6.51 -6.46
C GLN A 214 -10.82 7.61 -6.85
N GLY A 215 -11.80 7.31 -7.74
CA GLY A 215 -12.80 8.30 -8.17
C GLY A 215 -12.20 9.55 -8.79
N ASP A 216 -11.09 9.42 -9.52
CA ASP A 216 -10.33 10.52 -10.14
C ASP A 216 -9.71 11.52 -9.14
N GLU A 217 -9.67 11.18 -7.86
CA GLU A 217 -9.09 12.00 -6.80
C GLU A 217 -7.94 11.28 -6.07
N LYS A 218 -7.02 12.09 -5.53
CA LYS A 218 -5.93 11.62 -4.66
C LYS A 218 -6.30 11.82 -3.21
N TYR A 219 -6.18 10.75 -2.44
CA TYR A 219 -6.17 10.81 -1.00
C TYR A 219 -4.75 10.55 -0.47
N SER A 220 -4.26 11.43 0.40
CA SER A 220 -2.99 11.24 1.13
C SER A 220 -3.27 11.34 2.63
N PRO A 221 -3.11 10.27 3.39
CA PRO A 221 -3.36 10.26 4.81
C PRO A 221 -2.33 11.12 5.55
N LYS A 222 -2.75 11.73 6.65
CA LYS A 222 -1.84 12.36 7.60
C LYS A 222 -1.26 11.30 8.51
N THR A 223 0.02 11.42 8.82
CA THR A 223 0.67 10.56 9.83
C THR A 223 0.09 10.83 11.21
N LYS A 224 0.03 9.79 12.02
CA LYS A 224 -0.37 9.83 13.43
C LYS A 224 0.71 9.15 14.28
N PRO A 225 0.87 9.52 15.55
CA PRO A 225 1.84 8.88 16.43
C PRO A 225 1.69 7.36 16.51
N ALA A 226 2.80 6.65 16.57
CA ALA A 226 2.80 5.20 16.78
C ALA A 226 2.00 4.81 18.03
N GLY A 227 1.27 3.71 17.96
CA GLY A 227 0.39 3.24 19.05
C GLY A 227 -1.00 3.90 19.08
N GLN A 228 -1.26 4.93 18.25
CA GLN A 228 -2.56 5.58 18.10
C GLN A 228 -3.18 5.33 16.71
N VAL A 229 -2.62 4.40 15.95
CA VAL A 229 -2.94 4.21 14.54
C VAL A 229 -3.49 2.82 14.31
N SER A 230 -4.58 2.74 13.58
CA SER A 230 -5.04 1.53 12.91
C SER A 230 -5.07 1.78 11.39
N PRO A 231 -4.97 0.75 10.56
CA PRO A 231 -5.13 0.92 9.12
C PRO A 231 -6.46 1.60 8.78
N GLU A 232 -6.41 2.65 7.97
CA GLU A 232 -7.59 3.28 7.41
C GLU A 232 -8.02 2.47 6.19
N ARG A 233 -9.27 2.05 6.16
CA ARG A 233 -9.84 1.23 5.10
C ARG A 233 -10.83 2.06 4.29
N MET A 234 -10.64 2.10 2.98
CA MET A 234 -11.50 2.84 2.04
C MET A 234 -12.17 1.84 1.09
N LEU A 235 -13.48 1.69 1.22
CA LEU A 235 -14.30 0.77 0.43
C LEU A 235 -14.88 1.49 -0.79
N TYR A 236 -14.01 1.94 -1.68
CA TYR A 236 -14.38 2.61 -2.93
C TYR A 236 -13.49 2.10 -4.07
N PRO A 237 -14.01 1.97 -5.31
CA PRO A 237 -13.22 1.48 -6.43
C PRO A 237 -11.89 2.24 -6.59
N THR A 238 -10.79 1.51 -6.42
CA THR A 238 -9.44 2.06 -6.35
C THR A 238 -8.66 1.73 -7.61
N ASP A 239 -8.08 2.74 -8.23
CA ASP A 239 -7.27 2.61 -9.44
C ASP A 239 -5.83 2.20 -9.12
N TRP A 240 -5.25 2.74 -8.04
CA TRP A 240 -3.93 2.37 -7.53
C TRP A 240 -3.69 2.92 -6.13
N VAL A 241 -2.74 2.31 -5.44
CA VAL A 241 -2.17 2.80 -4.19
C VAL A 241 -0.66 2.85 -4.30
N GLY A 242 0.00 3.79 -3.63
CA GLY A 242 1.45 3.85 -3.67
C GLY A 242 2.07 4.74 -2.60
N VAL A 243 3.39 4.64 -2.49
CA VAL A 243 4.22 5.47 -1.62
C VAL A 243 5.31 6.13 -2.45
N ARG A 244 5.46 7.43 -2.30
CA ARG A 244 6.53 8.18 -2.97
C ARG A 244 7.50 8.81 -1.99
N THR A 245 8.75 8.90 -2.40
CA THR A 245 9.73 9.84 -1.87
C THR A 245 9.89 11.04 -2.83
N LYS A 246 10.97 11.77 -2.72
CA LYS A 246 11.27 12.87 -3.64
C LYS A 246 11.52 12.37 -5.08
N TYR A 247 12.22 11.24 -5.23
CA TYR A 247 12.69 10.73 -6.52
C TYR A 247 12.20 9.34 -6.89
N PHE A 248 11.63 8.60 -5.95
CA PHE A 248 11.22 7.21 -6.17
C PHE A 248 9.75 6.99 -5.83
N PHE A 249 9.19 5.96 -6.42
CA PHE A 249 7.78 5.61 -6.28
C PHE A 249 7.62 4.09 -6.25
N SER A 250 6.80 3.59 -5.32
CA SER A 250 6.24 2.24 -5.35
C SER A 250 4.73 2.34 -5.49
N ALA A 251 4.14 1.55 -6.37
CA ALA A 251 2.69 1.51 -6.54
C ALA A 251 2.19 0.10 -6.83
N LEU A 252 1.07 -0.26 -6.22
CA LEU A 252 0.26 -1.42 -6.61
C LEU A 252 -0.87 -0.92 -7.50
N ILE A 253 -0.94 -1.49 -8.72
CA ILE A 253 -1.80 -1.04 -9.81
C ILE A 253 -2.62 -2.25 -10.25
N PRO A 254 -3.88 -2.40 -9.83
CA PRO A 254 -4.70 -3.54 -10.22
C PRO A 254 -5.08 -3.44 -11.70
N ASP A 255 -5.22 -4.58 -12.39
CA ASP A 255 -5.67 -4.64 -13.78
C ASP A 255 -7.10 -4.12 -13.92
N GLU A 256 -7.96 -4.47 -12.96
CA GLU A 256 -9.32 -3.95 -12.79
C GLU A 256 -9.37 -3.20 -11.46
N LYS A 257 -10.18 -2.13 -11.36
CA LYS A 257 -10.30 -1.34 -10.13
C LYS A 257 -10.54 -2.24 -8.91
N ALA A 258 -9.67 -2.15 -7.92
CA ALA A 258 -9.82 -2.89 -6.68
C ALA A 258 -11.08 -2.41 -5.92
N PRO A 259 -11.80 -3.27 -5.18
CA PRO A 259 -12.99 -2.86 -4.41
C PRO A 259 -12.69 -1.89 -3.28
N GLY A 260 -11.42 -1.71 -2.96
CA GLY A 260 -11.00 -0.76 -1.94
C GLY A 260 -9.50 -0.75 -1.71
N ALA A 261 -9.07 0.06 -0.76
CA ALA A 261 -7.69 0.22 -0.34
C ALA A 261 -7.55 0.29 1.18
N GLU A 262 -6.35 0.00 1.64
CA GLU A 262 -5.93 0.18 3.03
C GLU A 262 -4.69 1.05 3.08
N VAL A 263 -4.57 1.88 4.13
CA VAL A 263 -3.37 2.67 4.37
C VAL A 263 -3.10 2.80 5.86
N LEU A 264 -1.84 2.70 6.21
CA LEU A 264 -1.33 2.98 7.54
C LEU A 264 -0.25 4.04 7.42
N ALA A 265 -0.42 5.17 8.11
CA ALA A 265 0.51 6.29 8.10
C ALA A 265 0.95 6.62 9.51
N VAL A 266 2.21 6.32 9.85
CA VAL A 266 2.77 6.38 11.20
C VAL A 266 3.89 7.41 11.26
N GLU A 267 4.00 8.12 12.38
CA GLU A 267 5.16 8.93 12.72
C GLU A 267 5.76 8.49 14.07
N GLU A 268 7.09 8.44 14.11
CA GLU A 268 7.89 8.18 15.29
C GLU A 268 9.02 9.20 15.35
N GLY A 269 8.90 10.19 16.24
CA GLY A 269 9.81 11.32 16.28
C GLY A 269 9.86 12.04 14.93
N ASP A 270 11.04 12.17 14.34
CA ASP A 270 11.24 12.79 13.03
C ASP A 270 11.05 11.81 11.85
N SER A 271 10.73 10.54 12.11
CA SER A 271 10.56 9.51 11.07
C SER A 271 9.08 9.33 10.69
N LYS A 272 8.83 9.04 9.42
CA LYS A 272 7.52 8.64 8.90
C LYS A 272 7.60 7.26 8.28
N SER A 273 6.50 6.53 8.32
CA SER A 273 6.36 5.23 7.68
C SER A 273 4.95 5.12 7.08
N PHE A 274 4.85 4.53 5.91
CA PHE A 274 3.59 4.34 5.19
C PHE A 274 3.46 2.90 4.73
N SER A 275 2.33 2.29 5.00
CA SER A 275 1.97 1.00 4.41
C SER A 275 0.70 1.18 3.58
N VAL A 276 0.65 0.60 2.41
CA VAL A 276 -0.51 0.67 1.51
C VAL A 276 -0.91 -0.72 1.05
N GLY A 277 -2.19 -0.94 0.81
CA GLY A 277 -2.69 -2.21 0.32
C GLY A 277 -3.92 -2.04 -0.56
N LEU A 278 -4.12 -3.00 -1.47
CA LEU A 278 -5.32 -3.14 -2.28
C LEU A 278 -6.18 -4.26 -1.70
N LEU A 279 -7.45 -3.99 -1.49
CA LEU A 279 -8.43 -5.02 -1.22
C LEU A 279 -8.78 -5.74 -2.52
N PHE A 280 -9.00 -7.05 -2.46
CA PHE A 280 -9.39 -7.81 -3.64
C PHE A 280 -10.34 -8.95 -3.28
N ASN A 281 -11.12 -9.39 -4.28
CA ASN A 281 -12.04 -10.52 -4.13
C ASN A 281 -11.29 -11.84 -4.33
N THR A 282 -11.53 -12.83 -3.47
CA THR A 282 -10.85 -14.13 -3.48
C THR A 282 -11.53 -15.19 -4.34
N LEU A 283 -12.69 -14.90 -4.95
CA LEU A 283 -13.42 -15.87 -5.79
C LEU A 283 -12.77 -16.11 -7.16
N SER A 284 -11.83 -15.25 -7.56
CA SER A 284 -11.08 -15.36 -8.82
C SER A 284 -9.67 -14.83 -8.63
N PRO A 285 -8.70 -15.22 -9.50
CA PRO A 285 -7.35 -14.70 -9.45
C PRO A 285 -7.31 -13.17 -9.53
N PHE A 286 -6.66 -12.54 -8.57
CA PHE A 286 -6.42 -11.10 -8.54
C PHE A 286 -5.13 -10.77 -9.30
N LYS A 287 -5.21 -9.86 -10.26
CA LYS A 287 -4.08 -9.39 -11.04
C LYS A 287 -3.77 -7.94 -10.69
N THR A 288 -2.51 -7.67 -10.41
CA THR A 288 -1.99 -6.33 -10.11
C THR A 288 -0.56 -6.22 -10.61
N ALA A 289 -0.10 -5.02 -10.84
CA ALA A 289 1.30 -4.74 -11.12
C ALA A 289 1.93 -3.95 -9.96
N LEU A 290 3.15 -4.29 -9.60
CA LEU A 290 4.00 -3.45 -8.77
C LEU A 290 4.86 -2.57 -9.69
N TYR A 291 4.72 -1.25 -9.62
CA TYR A 291 5.75 -0.33 -10.06
C TYR A 291 6.73 -0.10 -8.90
N LEU A 292 8.03 -0.24 -9.14
CA LEU A 292 9.08 0.04 -8.16
C LEU A 292 10.27 0.68 -8.87
N GLY A 293 10.42 1.99 -8.76
CA GLY A 293 11.45 2.69 -9.54
C GLY A 293 11.40 4.21 -9.44
N PRO A 294 12.10 4.91 -10.38
CA PRO A 294 12.23 6.36 -10.36
C PRO A 294 10.93 7.08 -10.68
N LEU A 295 10.72 8.23 -10.05
CA LEU A 295 9.58 9.11 -10.26
C LEU A 295 9.77 9.97 -11.53
N GLU A 296 9.90 9.32 -12.70
CA GLU A 296 10.09 9.97 -14.00
C GLU A 296 8.76 10.14 -14.73
N TYR A 297 8.41 11.38 -15.12
CA TYR A 297 7.11 11.72 -15.70
C TYR A 297 6.71 10.84 -16.90
N ASN A 298 7.58 10.76 -17.92
CA ASN A 298 7.27 10.02 -19.13
C ASN A 298 7.09 8.52 -18.86
N ARG A 299 7.89 7.98 -17.96
CA ARG A 299 7.83 6.57 -17.57
C ARG A 299 6.53 6.24 -16.85
N ILE A 300 6.18 7.05 -15.85
CA ILE A 300 4.96 6.88 -15.05
C ILE A 300 3.71 7.13 -15.89
N LYS A 301 3.70 8.17 -16.73
CA LYS A 301 2.59 8.46 -17.62
C LYS A 301 2.27 7.33 -18.60
N ASN A 302 3.31 6.66 -19.11
CA ASN A 302 3.17 5.55 -20.05
C ASN A 302 2.57 4.27 -19.41
N LEU A 303 2.50 4.19 -18.07
CA LEU A 303 1.81 3.11 -17.37
C LEU A 303 0.28 3.28 -17.37
N GLY A 304 -0.22 4.47 -17.68
CA GLY A 304 -1.65 4.75 -17.68
C GLY A 304 -2.24 4.95 -16.27
N ASN A 305 -3.51 4.65 -16.10
CA ASN A 305 -4.26 4.71 -14.83
C ASN A 305 -4.11 6.04 -14.07
N ASN A 306 -3.83 7.16 -14.78
CA ASN A 306 -3.58 8.46 -14.19
C ASN A 306 -2.44 8.47 -13.14
N LEU A 307 -1.47 7.54 -13.25
CA LEU A 307 -0.32 7.47 -12.33
C LEU A 307 0.51 8.75 -12.32
N ASP A 308 0.54 9.51 -13.41
CA ASP A 308 1.21 10.82 -13.47
C ASP A 308 0.62 11.85 -12.50
N GLN A 309 -0.57 11.60 -11.96
CA GLN A 309 -1.15 12.43 -10.90
C GLN A 309 -0.36 12.38 -9.58
N ILE A 310 0.51 11.38 -9.38
CA ILE A 310 1.42 11.31 -8.24
C ILE A 310 2.41 12.49 -8.24
N MET A 311 2.73 13.04 -9.42
CA MET A 311 3.68 14.13 -9.56
C MET A 311 3.00 15.48 -9.33
N ASN A 312 3.55 16.27 -8.42
CA ASN A 312 3.08 17.64 -8.17
C ASN A 312 3.82 18.61 -9.08
N PHE A 313 3.16 19.07 -10.14
CA PHE A 313 3.71 20.10 -11.06
C PHE A 313 3.32 21.55 -10.66
N GLY A 314 3.02 21.79 -9.39
CA GLY A 314 2.54 23.10 -8.92
C GLY A 314 1.06 23.36 -9.26
N TRP A 315 0.66 24.63 -9.28
CA TRP A 315 -0.71 25.01 -9.56
C TRP A 315 -1.12 24.60 -10.99
N ALA A 316 -2.40 24.33 -11.20
CA ALA A 316 -2.90 23.73 -12.43
C ALA A 316 -2.51 24.51 -13.71
N PHE A 317 -2.31 25.83 -13.63
CA PHE A 317 -1.89 26.64 -14.76
C PHE A 317 -0.39 26.58 -15.07
N ILE A 318 0.45 26.19 -14.09
CA ILE A 318 1.91 26.03 -14.27
C ILE A 318 2.24 24.61 -14.76
N ARG A 319 1.34 23.64 -14.54
CA ARG A 319 1.52 22.24 -14.96
C ARG A 319 1.95 22.08 -16.43
N PRO A 320 1.34 22.75 -17.42
CA PRO A 320 1.75 22.63 -18.81
C PRO A 320 3.19 23.08 -19.05
N ILE A 321 3.65 24.10 -18.33
CA ILE A 321 5.00 24.67 -18.47
C ILE A 321 6.03 23.73 -17.85
N SER A 322 5.79 23.23 -16.64
CA SER A 322 6.72 22.34 -15.95
C SER A 322 6.83 20.97 -16.62
N LYS A 323 5.75 20.48 -17.27
CA LYS A 323 5.77 19.24 -18.06
C LYS A 323 6.60 19.34 -19.35
N GLY A 324 6.82 20.54 -19.86
CA GLY A 324 7.59 20.80 -21.07
C GLY A 324 9.10 20.98 -20.86
N VAL A 325 9.57 21.00 -19.61
CA VAL A 325 10.99 21.23 -19.24
C VAL A 325 11.72 19.92 -18.90
N HIS A 326 11.03 18.78 -18.97
CA HIS A 326 11.63 17.46 -18.73
C HIS A 326 11.94 16.71 -20.01
#